data_9774e3c44a3faf5430e53dba98600407
#
_entry.id   9774e3c44a3faf5430e53dba98600407
#
_cell.length_a   1.000
_cell.length_b   1.000
_cell.length_c   1.000
_cell.angle_alpha   90.00
_cell.angle_beta   90.00
_cell.angle_gamma   90.00
#
_symmetry.space_group_name_H-M   'P 1'
#
loop_
_entity.id
_entity.type
_entity.pdbx_description
1 polymer ?
#
loop_
_entity_poly.entity_id
_entity_poly.type
_entity_poly.pdbx_seq_one_letter_code
_entity_poly.pdbx_strand_id
1 'polypeptide(L)'
;EVDVMKAKDEPIRVASVIGRYIGGGVEAVTINYYRNIDKNKVQLDFICDEDSTNIPYEEIEEMGGKVIIIPSYSKPFKYHKELKRVLKEGNYKIIHSNINTLSVFSLFAAKCAGVPVRIAHSHSTTNKKEKKKNLMKQILRPFSKVFATDYMCCSELAGRWLFGNKEY
;
A
#
# COMPACT_ATOMS: atom_id res chain seq x y z
N GLU A 1 0.37 47.26 1.59
CA GLU A 1 0.61 45.94 2.19
C GLU A 1 0.17 44.89 1.16
N VAL A 2 1.14 44.25 0.52
CA VAL A 2 0.88 43.16 -0.40
C VAL A 2 0.77 41.90 0.46
N ASP A 3 -0.46 41.42 0.63
CA ASP A 3 -0.73 40.18 1.32
C ASP A 3 -0.15 39.01 0.48
N VAL A 4 1.05 38.55 0.88
CA VAL A 4 1.71 37.39 0.29
C VAL A 4 0.91 36.18 0.78
N MET A 5 -0.15 35.83 0.06
CA MET A 5 -0.83 34.54 0.23
C MET A 5 0.24 33.44 0.06
N LYS A 6 0.72 32.88 1.19
CA LYS A 6 1.51 31.65 1.18
C LYS A 6 0.69 30.62 0.41
N ALA A 7 1.23 30.16 -0.72
CA ALA A 7 0.66 29.01 -1.42
C ALA A 7 0.50 27.90 -0.38
N LYS A 8 -0.73 27.39 -0.20
CA LYS A 8 -1.01 26.28 0.67
C LYS A 8 -0.24 25.09 0.08
N ASP A 9 0.74 24.58 0.80
CA ASP A 9 1.46 23.39 0.35
C ASP A 9 0.44 22.28 0.07
N GLU A 10 0.46 21.75 -1.14
CA GLU A 10 -0.42 20.64 -1.49
C GLU A 10 -0.13 19.43 -0.59
N PRO A 11 -1.17 18.69 -0.15
CA PRO A 11 -0.96 17.53 0.70
C PRO A 11 -0.11 16.46 0.02
N ILE A 12 0.74 15.80 0.77
CA ILE A 12 1.52 14.65 0.28
C ILE A 12 0.55 13.53 -0.05
N ARG A 13 0.52 13.11 -1.32
CA ARG A 13 -0.30 11.95 -1.73
C ARG A 13 0.49 10.66 -1.57
N VAL A 14 -0.11 9.70 -0.87
CA VAL A 14 0.44 8.36 -0.61
C VAL A 14 -0.35 7.34 -1.43
N ALA A 15 0.35 6.57 -2.26
CA ALA A 15 -0.21 5.42 -2.95
C ALA A 15 -0.38 4.25 -1.96
N SER A 16 -1.58 4.03 -1.45
CA SER A 16 -1.90 2.97 -0.49
C SER A 16 -2.38 1.71 -1.22
N VAL A 17 -1.51 0.71 -1.35
CA VAL A 17 -1.84 -0.56 -2.00
C VAL A 17 -2.56 -1.46 -1.02
N ILE A 18 -3.81 -1.74 -1.30
CA ILE A 18 -4.69 -2.60 -0.49
C ILE A 18 -4.72 -4.03 -1.05
N GLY A 19 -4.53 -4.19 -2.37
CA GLY A 19 -4.79 -5.43 -3.08
C GLY A 19 -6.29 -5.64 -3.27
N ARG A 20 -6.76 -6.87 -3.06
CA ARG A 20 -8.18 -7.16 -3.20
C ARG A 20 -8.96 -6.61 -2.02
N TYR A 21 -9.76 -5.58 -2.26
CA TYR A 21 -10.64 -4.96 -1.27
C TYR A 21 -11.94 -5.78 -1.14
N ILE A 22 -12.20 -6.33 0.03
CA ILE A 22 -13.42 -7.14 0.31
C ILE A 22 -14.12 -6.71 1.61
N GLY A 23 -13.63 -5.68 2.29
CA GLY A 23 -14.15 -5.21 3.58
C GLY A 23 -13.54 -5.96 4.77
N GLY A 24 -12.29 -6.39 4.66
CA GLY A 24 -11.55 -7.08 5.73
C GLY A 24 -10.91 -6.11 6.75
N GLY A 25 -10.09 -6.68 7.65
CA GLY A 25 -9.47 -5.92 8.74
C GLY A 25 -8.45 -4.89 8.27
N VAL A 26 -7.68 -5.18 7.23
CA VAL A 26 -6.68 -4.24 6.69
C VAL A 26 -7.35 -3.01 6.11
N GLU A 27 -8.40 -3.23 5.33
CA GLU A 27 -9.21 -2.17 4.71
C GLU A 27 -9.88 -1.30 5.77
N ALA A 28 -10.50 -1.93 6.77
CA ALA A 28 -11.15 -1.22 7.89
C ALA A 28 -10.16 -0.34 8.66
N VAL A 29 -8.96 -0.86 8.94
CA VAL A 29 -7.89 -0.08 9.61
C VAL A 29 -7.42 1.07 8.74
N THR A 30 -7.19 0.84 7.43
CA THR A 30 -6.70 1.88 6.52
C THR A 30 -7.73 3.01 6.36
N ILE A 31 -9.00 2.68 6.18
CA ILE A 31 -10.09 3.68 6.13
C ILE A 31 -10.18 4.45 7.44
N ASN A 32 -10.07 3.76 8.57
CA ASN A 32 -10.15 4.40 9.88
C ASN A 32 -9.00 5.40 10.11
N TYR A 33 -7.78 5.05 9.71
CA TYR A 33 -6.67 6.01 9.71
C TYR A 33 -6.97 7.18 8.77
N TYR A 34 -7.47 6.91 7.57
CA TYR A 34 -7.76 7.97 6.61
C TYR A 34 -8.84 8.93 7.11
N ARG A 35 -9.85 8.45 7.84
CA ARG A 35 -10.86 9.32 8.49
C ARG A 35 -10.25 10.32 9.47
N ASN A 36 -9.18 9.93 10.16
CA ASN A 36 -8.62 10.63 11.31
C ASN A 36 -7.32 11.41 11.05
N ILE A 37 -6.64 11.22 9.92
CA ILE A 37 -5.43 11.99 9.57
C ILE A 37 -5.80 13.42 9.13
N ASP A 38 -4.83 14.34 9.26
CA ASP A 38 -4.94 15.70 8.71
C ASP A 38 -4.82 15.67 7.18
N LYS A 39 -5.95 15.76 6.50
CA LYS A 39 -6.06 15.68 5.03
C LYS A 39 -5.45 16.87 4.30
N ASN A 40 -5.18 17.97 5.00
CA ASN A 40 -4.43 19.09 4.45
C ASN A 40 -2.93 18.80 4.35
N LYS A 41 -2.43 17.81 5.09
CA LYS A 41 -1.03 17.38 5.07
C LYS A 41 -0.82 16.11 4.27
N VAL A 42 -1.72 15.12 4.40
CA VAL A 42 -1.59 13.81 3.78
C VAL A 42 -2.91 13.38 3.17
N GLN A 43 -2.86 12.90 1.95
CA GLN A 43 -3.96 12.29 1.22
C GLN A 43 -3.61 10.84 0.87
N LEU A 44 -4.58 9.92 0.98
CA LEU A 44 -4.40 8.52 0.57
C LEU A 44 -5.15 8.26 -0.74
N ASP A 45 -4.44 7.68 -1.70
CA ASP A 45 -5.04 7.11 -2.90
C ASP A 45 -5.01 5.59 -2.79
N PHE A 46 -6.18 4.96 -2.84
CA PHE A 46 -6.36 3.53 -2.62
C PHE A 46 -6.15 2.78 -3.94
N ILE A 47 -5.11 1.97 -4.00
CA ILE A 47 -4.83 1.12 -5.15
C ILE A 47 -5.36 -0.28 -4.85
N CYS A 48 -6.39 -0.68 -5.59
CA CYS A 48 -7.12 -1.92 -5.38
C CYS A 48 -7.06 -2.81 -6.61
N ASP A 49 -7.12 -4.13 -6.38
CA ASP A 49 -7.16 -5.12 -7.46
C ASP A 49 -8.51 -5.11 -8.19
N GLU A 50 -8.53 -5.48 -9.47
CA GLU A 50 -9.72 -5.49 -10.35
C GLU A 50 -10.87 -6.40 -9.86
N ASP A 51 -10.58 -7.36 -8.98
CA ASP A 51 -11.55 -8.28 -8.38
C ASP A 51 -12.02 -7.84 -6.97
N SER A 52 -11.80 -6.57 -6.64
CA SER A 52 -12.27 -5.96 -5.41
C SER A 52 -13.78 -5.76 -5.40
N THR A 53 -14.36 -5.85 -4.20
CA THR A 53 -15.78 -5.61 -3.95
C THR A 53 -15.94 -4.71 -2.72
N ASN A 54 -17.11 -4.07 -2.57
CA ASN A 54 -17.45 -3.27 -1.37
C ASN A 54 -16.48 -2.10 -1.08
N ILE A 55 -15.84 -1.55 -2.11
CA ILE A 55 -15.01 -0.35 -1.94
C ILE A 55 -15.92 0.84 -1.64
N PRO A 56 -15.67 1.61 -0.57
CA PRO A 56 -16.46 2.79 -0.22
C PRO A 56 -16.00 4.02 -1.06
N TYR A 57 -16.32 4.01 -2.36
CA TYR A 57 -15.87 5.03 -3.31
C TYR A 57 -16.26 6.44 -2.87
N GLU A 58 -17.54 6.65 -2.58
CA GLU A 58 -18.08 7.96 -2.20
C GLU A 58 -17.35 8.51 -0.97
N GLU A 59 -17.18 7.70 0.06
CA GLU A 59 -16.51 8.10 1.29
C GLU A 59 -15.04 8.49 1.05
N ILE A 60 -14.32 7.72 0.23
CA ILE A 60 -12.89 7.99 -0.09
C ILE A 60 -12.78 9.31 -0.87
N GLU A 61 -13.66 9.53 -1.85
CA GLU A 61 -13.64 10.71 -2.70
C GLU A 61 -14.07 11.97 -1.94
N GLU A 62 -15.07 11.89 -1.07
CA GLU A 62 -15.47 12.99 -0.18
C GLU A 62 -14.33 13.44 0.75
N MET A 63 -13.47 12.50 1.17
CA MET A 63 -12.27 12.83 1.94
C MET A 63 -11.11 13.38 1.10
N GLY A 64 -11.25 13.45 -0.23
CA GLY A 64 -10.25 13.95 -1.18
C GLY A 64 -9.27 12.89 -1.69
N GLY A 65 -9.46 11.62 -1.34
CA GLY A 65 -8.71 10.48 -1.87
C GLY A 65 -9.21 10.02 -3.22
N LYS A 66 -8.49 9.07 -3.82
CA LYS A 66 -8.87 8.43 -5.08
C LYS A 66 -8.89 6.92 -4.91
N VAL A 67 -9.73 6.25 -5.68
CA VAL A 67 -9.69 4.80 -5.85
C VAL A 67 -9.15 4.49 -7.24
N ILE A 68 -8.10 3.70 -7.31
CA ILE A 68 -7.42 3.33 -8.55
C ILE A 68 -7.45 1.82 -8.67
N ILE A 69 -8.15 1.32 -9.68
CA ILE A 69 -8.27 -0.11 -9.95
C ILE A 69 -7.17 -0.54 -10.91
N ILE A 70 -6.44 -1.58 -10.52
CA ILE A 70 -5.37 -2.17 -11.33
C ILE A 70 -5.59 -3.68 -11.49
N PRO A 71 -4.96 -4.34 -12.49
CA PRO A 71 -4.97 -5.80 -12.60
C PRO A 71 -4.43 -6.45 -11.32
N SER A 72 -5.00 -7.59 -10.93
CA SER A 72 -4.52 -8.34 -9.76
C SER A 72 -3.08 -8.86 -9.95
N TYR A 73 -2.34 -9.00 -8.85
CA TYR A 73 -1.00 -9.61 -8.84
C TYR A 73 -0.95 -11.05 -9.41
N SER A 74 -2.08 -11.72 -9.53
CA SER A 74 -2.20 -13.00 -10.26
C SER A 74 -1.84 -12.89 -11.75
N LYS A 75 -1.85 -11.65 -12.29
CA LYS A 75 -1.41 -11.28 -13.64
C LYS A 75 -0.13 -10.42 -13.54
N PRO A 76 1.02 -10.98 -13.13
CA PRO A 76 2.16 -10.20 -12.63
C PRO A 76 2.72 -9.17 -13.62
N PHE A 77 2.76 -9.49 -14.91
CA PHE A 77 3.24 -8.53 -15.93
C PHE A 77 2.28 -7.34 -16.12
N LYS A 78 0.96 -7.61 -16.15
CA LYS A 78 -0.06 -6.56 -16.27
C LYS A 78 -0.10 -5.70 -15.02
N TYR A 79 -0.08 -6.33 -13.84
CA TYR A 79 0.01 -5.66 -12.54
C TYR A 79 1.21 -4.72 -12.48
N HIS A 80 2.42 -5.23 -12.78
CA HIS A 80 3.64 -4.43 -12.75
C HIS A 80 3.59 -3.24 -13.70
N LYS A 81 3.17 -3.48 -14.96
CA LYS A 81 3.09 -2.43 -15.98
C LYS A 81 2.13 -1.32 -15.55
N GLU A 82 0.94 -1.69 -15.09
CA GLU A 82 -0.11 -0.74 -14.73
C GLU A 82 0.23 0.03 -13.44
N LEU A 83 0.66 -0.66 -12.39
CA LEU A 83 1.07 0.00 -11.16
C LEU A 83 2.22 0.97 -11.39
N LYS A 84 3.24 0.57 -12.18
CA LYS A 84 4.35 1.45 -12.54
C LYS A 84 3.87 2.70 -13.29
N ARG A 85 2.89 2.55 -14.21
CA ARG A 85 2.29 3.66 -14.95
C ARG A 85 1.58 4.62 -13.98
N VAL A 86 0.69 4.10 -13.15
CA VAL A 86 -0.06 4.87 -12.14
C VAL A 86 0.87 5.66 -11.22
N LEU A 87 1.92 5.01 -10.71
CA LEU A 87 2.87 5.65 -9.79
C LEU A 87 3.67 6.78 -10.47
N LYS A 88 4.04 6.62 -11.74
CA LYS A 88 4.75 7.66 -12.50
C LYS A 88 3.84 8.83 -12.85
N GLU A 89 2.66 8.57 -13.41
CA GLU A 89 1.71 9.59 -13.83
C GLU A 89 1.18 10.41 -12.62
N GLY A 90 0.96 9.74 -11.49
CA GLY A 90 0.57 10.39 -10.23
C GLY A 90 1.71 11.07 -9.48
N ASN A 91 2.97 10.96 -9.98
CA ASN A 91 4.18 11.52 -9.34
C ASN A 91 4.30 11.19 -7.85
N TYR A 92 3.90 9.97 -7.47
CA TYR A 92 3.91 9.54 -6.07
C TYR A 92 5.32 9.51 -5.50
N LYS A 93 5.48 10.09 -4.30
CA LYS A 93 6.74 10.05 -3.54
C LYS A 93 6.75 8.95 -2.50
N ILE A 94 5.58 8.47 -2.11
CA ILE A 94 5.40 7.44 -1.09
C ILE A 94 4.42 6.39 -1.61
N ILE A 95 4.82 5.13 -1.48
CA ILE A 95 3.94 3.98 -1.61
C ILE A 95 3.89 3.23 -0.27
N HIS A 96 2.69 2.93 0.19
CA HIS A 96 2.44 2.13 1.39
C HIS A 96 1.73 0.83 0.98
N SER A 97 2.45 -0.28 1.03
CA SER A 97 1.92 -1.58 0.61
C SER A 97 1.44 -2.40 1.81
N ASN A 98 0.12 -2.64 1.86
CA ASN A 98 -0.57 -3.30 2.95
C ASN A 98 -0.81 -4.81 2.72
N ILE A 99 -0.13 -5.42 1.75
CA ILE A 99 -0.41 -6.78 1.28
C ILE A 99 0.63 -7.81 1.76
N ASN A 100 1.26 -7.58 2.91
CA ASN A 100 2.21 -8.49 3.56
C ASN A 100 3.34 -8.93 2.61
N THR A 101 3.57 -10.25 2.46
CA THR A 101 4.60 -10.81 1.56
C THR A 101 4.39 -10.46 0.09
N LEU A 102 3.15 -10.22 -0.34
CA LEU A 102 2.83 -9.80 -1.71
C LEU A 102 3.31 -8.37 -2.02
N SER A 103 3.69 -7.60 -1.00
CA SER A 103 4.32 -6.28 -1.15
C SER A 103 5.58 -6.32 -2.02
N VAL A 104 6.21 -7.48 -2.19
CA VAL A 104 7.33 -7.68 -3.14
C VAL A 104 6.96 -7.18 -4.54
N PHE A 105 5.76 -7.49 -5.03
CA PHE A 105 5.32 -7.12 -6.38
C PHE A 105 5.08 -5.61 -6.50
N SER A 106 4.37 -5.02 -5.54
CA SER A 106 4.06 -3.59 -5.56
C SER A 106 5.30 -2.73 -5.35
N LEU A 107 6.17 -3.11 -4.41
CA LEU A 107 7.39 -2.36 -4.11
C LEU A 107 8.45 -2.50 -5.21
N PHE A 108 8.48 -3.64 -5.93
CA PHE A 108 9.30 -3.76 -7.13
C PHE A 108 8.82 -2.80 -8.23
N ALA A 109 7.51 -2.75 -8.50
CA ALA A 109 6.96 -1.80 -9.46
C ALA A 109 7.26 -0.34 -9.07
N ALA A 110 7.14 -0.03 -7.78
CA ALA A 110 7.44 1.29 -7.24
C ALA A 110 8.92 1.66 -7.38
N LYS A 111 9.85 0.72 -7.11
CA LYS A 111 11.28 0.92 -7.38
C LYS A 111 11.54 1.22 -8.85
N CYS A 112 10.93 0.46 -9.76
CA CYS A 112 11.02 0.68 -11.20
C CYS A 112 10.34 1.99 -11.67
N ALA A 113 9.40 2.51 -10.89
CA ALA A 113 8.76 3.81 -11.13
C ALA A 113 9.60 4.99 -10.59
N GLY A 114 10.60 4.73 -9.75
CA GLY A 114 11.43 5.76 -9.12
C GLY A 114 10.81 6.36 -7.84
N VAL A 115 9.85 5.66 -7.22
CA VAL A 115 9.24 6.11 -5.95
C VAL A 115 10.28 5.99 -4.82
N PRO A 116 10.65 7.10 -4.15
CA PRO A 116 11.75 7.10 -3.19
C PRO A 116 11.40 6.39 -1.88
N VAL A 117 10.20 6.57 -1.34
CA VAL A 117 9.76 5.97 -0.07
C VAL A 117 8.82 4.79 -0.35
N ARG A 118 9.23 3.60 0.06
CA ARG A 118 8.54 2.35 -0.22
C ARG A 118 8.33 1.55 1.04
N ILE A 119 7.14 1.65 1.63
CA ILE A 119 6.78 1.08 2.92
C ILE A 119 6.18 -0.32 2.73
N ALA A 120 6.79 -1.33 3.33
CA ALA A 120 6.22 -2.66 3.48
C ALA A 120 5.48 -2.77 4.81
N HIS A 121 4.19 -3.13 4.80
CA HIS A 121 3.40 -3.27 6.02
C HIS A 121 2.98 -4.72 6.25
N SER A 122 3.33 -5.25 7.43
CA SER A 122 2.95 -6.58 7.87
C SER A 122 1.73 -6.53 8.78
N HIS A 123 0.61 -7.07 8.31
CA HIS A 123 -0.67 -7.12 9.05
C HIS A 123 -0.96 -8.48 9.68
N SER A 124 -0.31 -9.55 9.20
CA SER A 124 -0.61 -10.91 9.65
C SER A 124 0.57 -11.85 9.42
N THR A 125 0.50 -13.00 10.06
CA THR A 125 1.39 -14.14 9.83
C THR A 125 0.73 -15.19 8.92
N THR A 126 1.15 -16.44 9.00
CA THR A 126 0.54 -17.56 8.27
C THR A 126 -0.77 -18.03 8.90
N ASN A 127 -1.73 -18.44 8.08
CA ASN A 127 -2.95 -19.11 8.54
C ASN A 127 -2.81 -20.62 8.31
N LYS A 128 -2.95 -21.43 9.37
CA LYS A 128 -2.81 -22.90 9.31
C LYS A 128 -3.72 -23.58 8.28
N LYS A 129 -4.85 -22.96 7.93
CA LYS A 129 -5.82 -23.49 6.94
C LYS A 129 -5.43 -23.25 5.47
N GLU A 130 -4.43 -22.40 5.18
CA GLU A 130 -4.09 -21.96 3.82
C GLU A 130 -2.74 -22.50 3.34
N LYS A 131 -2.58 -23.84 3.29
CA LYS A 131 -1.28 -24.49 2.99
C LYS A 131 -0.58 -23.97 1.71
N LYS A 132 -1.30 -23.86 0.58
CA LYS A 132 -0.73 -23.38 -0.69
C LYS A 132 -0.29 -21.91 -0.62
N LYS A 133 -1.12 -21.06 -0.03
CA LYS A 133 -0.78 -19.65 0.17
C LYS A 133 0.39 -19.47 1.14
N ASN A 134 0.47 -20.31 2.17
CA ASN A 134 1.57 -20.29 3.11
C ASN A 134 2.90 -20.66 2.45
N LEU A 135 2.92 -21.63 1.52
CA LEU A 135 4.12 -21.97 0.76
C LEU A 135 4.60 -20.76 -0.06
N MET A 136 3.69 -20.09 -0.78
CA MET A 136 4.02 -18.87 -1.53
C MET A 136 4.52 -17.77 -0.60
N LYS A 137 3.89 -17.57 0.55
CA LYS A 137 4.33 -16.61 1.58
C LYS A 137 5.76 -16.91 2.06
N GLN A 138 6.09 -18.17 2.30
CA GLN A 138 7.44 -18.58 2.72
C GLN A 138 8.49 -18.30 1.63
N ILE A 139 8.17 -18.54 0.36
CA ILE A 139 9.06 -18.26 -0.77
C ILE A 139 9.27 -16.75 -0.93
N LEU A 140 8.22 -15.94 -0.81
CA LEU A 140 8.28 -14.49 -0.99
C LEU A 140 8.88 -13.76 0.21
N ARG A 141 8.76 -14.32 1.41
CA ARG A 141 9.19 -13.69 2.67
C ARG A 141 10.63 -13.16 2.65
N PRO A 142 11.65 -13.89 2.17
CA PRO A 142 13.03 -13.37 2.11
C PRO A 142 13.16 -12.11 1.26
N PHE A 143 12.30 -11.95 0.27
CA PHE A 143 12.30 -10.81 -0.65
C PHE A 143 11.50 -9.60 -0.15
N SER A 144 10.76 -9.73 0.95
CA SER A 144 9.87 -8.67 1.47
C SER A 144 10.62 -7.39 1.81
N LYS A 145 11.93 -7.48 2.12
CA LYS A 145 12.79 -6.34 2.45
C LYS A 145 13.55 -5.76 1.26
N VAL A 146 13.66 -6.50 0.15
CA VAL A 146 14.59 -6.15 -0.95
C VAL A 146 14.22 -4.84 -1.63
N PHE A 147 12.94 -4.55 -1.75
CA PHE A 147 12.45 -3.37 -2.45
C PHE A 147 11.88 -2.29 -1.52
N ALA A 148 11.70 -2.61 -0.24
CA ALA A 148 11.26 -1.66 0.77
C ALA A 148 12.40 -0.72 1.19
N THR A 149 12.05 0.51 1.58
CA THR A 149 12.92 1.45 2.27
C THR A 149 12.58 1.53 3.75
N ASP A 150 11.31 1.25 4.08
CA ASP A 150 10.77 1.35 5.42
C ASP A 150 9.85 0.18 5.73
N TYR A 151 9.68 -0.13 7.00
CA TYR A 151 8.91 -1.28 7.48
C TYR A 151 7.89 -0.82 8.51
N MET A 152 6.66 -1.35 8.39
CA MET A 152 5.60 -1.17 9.38
C MET A 152 4.97 -2.52 9.72
N CYS A 153 4.43 -2.63 10.92
CA CYS A 153 3.70 -3.83 11.34
C CYS A 153 2.61 -3.47 12.36
N CYS A 154 1.51 -4.23 12.33
CA CYS A 154 0.42 -4.08 13.28
C CYS A 154 0.71 -4.73 14.64
N SER A 155 1.74 -5.57 14.74
CA SER A 155 2.19 -6.20 15.97
C SER A 155 3.63 -6.69 15.85
N GLU A 156 4.32 -6.84 16.98
CA GLU A 156 5.68 -7.39 17.05
C GLU A 156 5.76 -8.78 16.38
N LEU A 157 4.78 -9.63 16.61
CA LEU A 157 4.71 -10.95 15.99
C LEU A 157 4.66 -10.88 14.46
N ALA A 158 3.82 -9.99 13.91
CA ALA A 158 3.72 -9.80 12.45
C ALA A 158 5.01 -9.23 11.86
N GLY A 159 5.64 -8.28 12.55
CA GLY A 159 6.91 -7.69 12.14
C GLY A 159 8.05 -8.70 12.15
N ARG A 160 8.26 -9.40 13.25
CA ARG A 160 9.28 -10.46 13.36
C ARG A 160 9.06 -11.58 12.34
N TRP A 161 7.81 -11.93 12.11
CA TRP A 161 7.50 -12.96 11.10
C TRP A 161 7.86 -12.51 9.69
N LEU A 162 7.55 -11.29 9.27
CA LEU A 162 7.79 -10.84 7.89
C LEU A 162 9.24 -10.37 7.68
N PHE A 163 9.79 -9.59 8.60
CA PHE A 163 11.07 -8.90 8.42
C PHE A 163 12.24 -9.56 9.15
N GLY A 164 11.95 -10.44 10.11
CA GLY A 164 12.94 -11.14 10.92
C GLY A 164 13.30 -10.39 12.23
N ASN A 165 13.98 -11.08 13.14
CA ASN A 165 14.27 -10.56 14.48
C ASN A 165 15.32 -9.44 14.54
N LYS A 166 16.08 -9.24 13.46
CA LYS A 166 17.14 -8.21 13.44
C LYS A 166 16.63 -6.80 13.19
N GLU A 167 15.40 -6.67 12.75
CA GLU A 167 14.76 -5.39 12.45
C GLU A 167 13.93 -4.83 13.63
N TYR A 168 13.99 -5.55 14.75
CA TYR A 168 13.31 -5.20 16.00
C TYR A 168 14.30 -5.02 17.13
#